data_bf2a77cfb61691fc55d94e37a5de75c4
#
_entry.id   bf2a77cfb61691fc55d94e37a5de75c4
#
_cell.length_a   1.000
_cell.length_b   1.000
_cell.length_c   1.000
_cell.angle_alpha   90.00
_cell.angle_beta   90.00
_cell.angle_gamma   90.00
#
_symmetry.space_group_name_H-M   'P 1'
#
loop_
_entity.id
_entity.type
_entity.pdbx_description
1 polymer ?
#
loop_
_entity_poly.entity_id
_entity_poly.type
_entity_poly.pdbx_seq_one_letter_code
_entity_poly.pdbx_strand_id
1 'polypeptide(L)'
;MKMIAATVLLLTLGTSALAQPGTTGTAALPGGAAAQAPKPANSRSSPSKEIQMIAPALENYTQGLLLGDVWARPDLSPRDRSIVTLTVLIARNQPLELPFYLNRALDNGVTPGEISEIITHLAFYSGWPNAMAAVSATKPVFAERKITSKQLPSAKVQLLPLDMEADDKRAKSVEENFGKVAPGVVQYTTDALFRDLWLRPGLAPRDRSMVTVSALVASGQVAQITYHLNRAMDSGLTEKQASEMLTQLAFYAGWPNVFSAMPVFKDIFAKRTVGATGK
;
A
#
# COMPACT_ATOMS: atom_id res chain seq x y z
N MET A 1 -39.00 -17.86 -8.45
CA MET A 1 -38.73 -19.10 -7.70
C MET A 1 -37.83 -20.00 -8.54
N LYS A 2 -36.53 -20.00 -8.30
CA LYS A 2 -35.58 -21.09 -8.61
C LYS A 2 -34.42 -20.95 -7.66
N MET A 3 -34.36 -21.89 -6.70
CA MET A 3 -33.30 -22.07 -5.73
C MET A 3 -32.08 -22.66 -6.44
N ILE A 4 -30.91 -22.12 -6.20
CA ILE A 4 -29.64 -22.77 -6.55
C ILE A 4 -28.97 -23.14 -5.23
N ALA A 5 -28.85 -24.44 -5.02
CA ALA A 5 -28.21 -25.04 -3.84
C ALA A 5 -26.70 -24.91 -3.94
N ALA A 6 -26.06 -24.41 -2.89
CA ALA A 6 -24.62 -24.40 -2.72
C ALA A 6 -24.21 -25.71 -2.04
N THR A 7 -23.39 -26.51 -2.70
CA THR A 7 -22.82 -27.75 -2.19
C THR A 7 -21.57 -27.41 -1.37
N VAL A 8 -21.62 -27.65 -0.07
CA VAL A 8 -20.49 -27.58 0.86
C VAL A 8 -19.72 -28.90 0.79
N LEU A 9 -18.45 -28.87 0.41
CA LEU A 9 -17.55 -30.01 0.44
C LEU A 9 -16.78 -30.02 1.76
N LEU A 10 -17.14 -30.96 2.64
CA LEU A 10 -16.39 -31.28 3.89
C LEU A 10 -15.15 -32.11 3.52
N LEU A 11 -13.96 -31.62 3.85
CA LEU A 11 -12.76 -32.45 3.91
C LEU A 11 -12.50 -32.91 5.31
N THR A 12 -12.54 -34.24 5.51
CA THR A 12 -12.26 -34.96 6.76
C THR A 12 -10.75 -35.04 7.03
N LEU A 13 -10.35 -34.63 8.22
CA LEU A 13 -9.00 -34.81 8.79
C LEU A 13 -8.79 -36.27 9.20
N GLY A 14 -7.79 -36.92 8.60
CA GLY A 14 -7.28 -38.22 9.04
C GLY A 14 -6.18 -38.07 10.08
N THR A 15 -6.43 -38.51 11.26
CA THR A 15 -5.44 -38.68 12.34
C THR A 15 -4.65 -39.97 12.12
N SER A 16 -3.33 -39.91 12.17
CA SER A 16 -2.47 -41.09 12.31
C SER A 16 -1.53 -40.93 13.50
N ALA A 17 -1.49 -41.98 14.31
CA ALA A 17 -0.95 -42.06 15.64
C ALA A 17 0.58 -42.25 15.67
N LEU A 18 1.10 -41.89 16.82
CA LEU A 18 2.43 -42.06 17.41
C LEU A 18 2.98 -43.49 17.40
N ALA A 19 4.27 -43.66 17.21
CA ALA A 19 5.06 -44.72 17.79
C ALA A 19 6.50 -44.22 18.12
N GLN A 20 6.86 -44.26 19.38
CA GLN A 20 8.21 -44.41 19.94
C GLN A 20 8.23 -45.79 20.65
N PRO A 21 9.37 -46.32 21.15
CA PRO A 21 10.76 -45.86 21.29
C PRO A 21 11.84 -46.94 20.96
N GLY A 22 13.14 -46.58 21.09
CA GLY A 22 14.21 -47.57 21.10
C GLY A 22 15.62 -47.02 21.19
N THR A 23 16.11 -46.84 22.38
CA THR A 23 17.44 -47.09 23.01
C THR A 23 18.77 -46.95 22.25
N THR A 24 19.60 -46.11 22.81
CA THR A 24 21.05 -46.21 23.13
C THR A 24 22.08 -46.67 22.08
N GLY A 25 23.02 -45.78 21.78
CA GLY A 25 24.29 -46.09 21.16
C GLY A 25 25.23 -44.89 21.22
N THR A 26 26.10 -44.86 22.22
CA THR A 26 27.20 -43.92 22.38
C THR A 26 28.29 -44.23 21.35
N ALA A 27 28.56 -43.38 20.38
CA ALA A 27 29.78 -43.46 19.58
C ALA A 27 30.45 -42.10 19.51
N ALA A 28 31.75 -42.06 19.82
CA ALA A 28 32.61 -40.90 19.90
C ALA A 28 32.77 -40.20 18.54
N LEU A 29 32.76 -38.87 18.57
CA LEU A 29 33.02 -37.99 17.41
C LEU A 29 34.52 -37.82 17.16
N PRO A 30 35.01 -37.91 15.93
CA PRO A 30 36.31 -37.39 15.57
C PRO A 30 36.25 -35.88 15.25
N GLY A 31 37.33 -35.24 15.61
CA GLY A 31 37.73 -33.86 15.54
C GLY A 31 37.04 -32.90 14.55
N GLY A 32 36.64 -31.76 15.08
CA GLY A 32 36.03 -30.68 14.38
C GLY A 32 36.93 -29.98 13.37
N ALA A 33 36.51 -30.01 12.11
CA ALA A 33 36.89 -28.99 11.15
C ALA A 33 36.08 -27.72 11.46
N ALA A 34 36.76 -26.63 11.78
CA ALA A 34 36.13 -25.33 11.97
C ALA A 34 35.35 -24.94 10.70
N ALA A 35 34.03 -24.94 10.78
CA ALA A 35 33.20 -24.40 9.72
C ALA A 35 33.52 -22.92 9.55
N GLN A 36 34.16 -22.57 8.45
CA GLN A 36 34.34 -21.20 8.03
C GLN A 36 32.95 -20.57 7.88
N ALA A 37 32.73 -19.46 8.59
CA ALA A 37 31.54 -18.63 8.40
C ALA A 37 31.41 -18.28 6.90
N PRO A 38 30.20 -18.33 6.32
CA PRO A 38 30.01 -17.94 4.94
C PRO A 38 30.48 -16.50 4.78
N LYS A 39 31.38 -16.27 3.82
CA LYS A 39 31.77 -14.92 3.38
C LYS A 39 30.50 -14.15 3.04
N PRO A 40 30.37 -12.88 3.45
CA PRO A 40 29.25 -12.06 3.03
C PRO A 40 29.27 -12.03 1.51
N ALA A 41 28.17 -12.45 0.89
CA ALA A 41 27.94 -12.37 -0.54
C ALA A 41 27.79 -10.90 -0.94
N ASN A 42 28.92 -10.20 -1.11
CA ASN A 42 28.98 -8.81 -1.51
C ASN A 42 29.46 -8.75 -2.98
N SER A 43 28.60 -9.23 -3.88
CA SER A 43 28.57 -8.86 -5.29
C SER A 43 27.15 -9.15 -5.81
N ARG A 44 26.16 -8.39 -5.31
CA ARG A 44 24.88 -8.34 -6.05
C ARG A 44 25.22 -7.69 -7.40
N SER A 45 25.15 -8.48 -8.47
CA SER A 45 24.99 -7.97 -9.82
C SER A 45 23.90 -6.90 -9.78
N SER A 46 24.04 -5.82 -10.59
CA SER A 46 22.97 -4.83 -10.62
C SER A 46 21.65 -5.56 -10.92
N PRO A 47 20.52 -5.17 -10.29
CA PRO A 47 19.22 -5.83 -10.52
C PRO A 47 18.89 -6.02 -12.01
N SER A 48 19.27 -5.07 -12.86
CA SER A 48 19.15 -5.13 -14.30
C SER A 48 19.86 -6.35 -14.95
N LYS A 49 21.06 -6.70 -14.49
CA LYS A 49 21.78 -7.89 -15.04
C LYS A 49 21.12 -9.20 -14.62
N GLU A 50 20.62 -9.28 -13.40
CA GLU A 50 19.90 -10.48 -12.92
C GLU A 50 18.59 -10.66 -13.69
N ILE A 51 17.83 -9.59 -13.90
CA ILE A 51 16.58 -9.62 -14.68
C ILE A 51 16.89 -10.04 -16.13
N GLN A 52 17.92 -9.45 -16.74
CA GLN A 52 18.32 -9.79 -18.12
C GLN A 52 18.70 -11.25 -18.29
N MET A 53 19.33 -11.85 -17.29
CA MET A 53 19.73 -13.27 -17.34
C MET A 53 18.54 -14.22 -17.20
N ILE A 54 17.53 -13.86 -16.40
CA ILE A 54 16.41 -14.73 -16.04
C ILE A 54 15.19 -14.46 -16.92
N ALA A 55 14.90 -13.18 -17.18
CA ALA A 55 13.71 -12.73 -17.88
C ALA A 55 14.03 -11.53 -18.79
N PRO A 56 14.73 -11.75 -19.92
CA PRO A 56 15.21 -10.65 -20.77
C PRO A 56 14.10 -9.78 -21.35
N ALA A 57 12.92 -10.33 -21.61
CA ALA A 57 11.75 -9.55 -22.01
C ALA A 57 11.26 -8.61 -20.90
N LEU A 58 11.30 -9.06 -19.63
CA LEU A 58 10.94 -8.22 -18.49
C LEU A 58 11.91 -7.05 -18.34
N GLU A 59 13.21 -7.27 -18.53
CA GLU A 59 14.20 -6.19 -18.50
C GLU A 59 13.92 -5.16 -19.59
N ASN A 60 13.63 -5.61 -20.81
CA ASN A 60 13.28 -4.71 -21.91
C ASN A 60 12.03 -3.86 -21.60
N TYR A 61 10.97 -4.47 -21.06
CA TYR A 61 9.78 -3.75 -20.62
C TYR A 61 10.06 -2.82 -19.42
N THR A 62 10.95 -3.22 -18.53
CA THR A 62 11.32 -2.39 -17.36
C THR A 62 12.02 -1.12 -17.81
N GLN A 63 13.02 -1.21 -18.68
CA GLN A 63 13.80 -0.05 -19.12
C GLN A 63 13.05 0.80 -20.15
N GLY A 64 12.50 0.15 -21.17
CA GLY A 64 11.89 0.88 -22.29
C GLY A 64 10.50 1.38 -21.98
N LEU A 65 9.63 0.54 -21.41
CA LEU A 65 8.23 0.88 -21.18
C LEU A 65 8.00 1.47 -19.78
N LEU A 66 8.33 0.73 -18.71
CA LEU A 66 8.02 1.20 -17.36
C LEU A 66 8.80 2.46 -17.00
N LEU A 67 10.13 2.41 -17.04
CA LEU A 67 10.97 3.52 -16.62
C LEU A 67 11.15 4.60 -17.71
N GLY A 68 11.15 4.19 -18.97
CA GLY A 68 11.39 5.10 -20.11
C GLY A 68 10.13 5.84 -20.59
N ASP A 69 8.95 5.21 -20.52
CA ASP A 69 7.69 5.82 -20.97
C ASP A 69 6.76 6.14 -19.80
N VAL A 70 6.29 5.13 -19.05
CA VAL A 70 5.25 5.33 -18.00
C VAL A 70 5.67 6.36 -16.95
N TRP A 71 6.92 6.30 -16.48
CA TRP A 71 7.43 7.28 -15.51
C TRP A 71 7.65 8.68 -16.11
N ALA A 72 7.74 8.81 -17.41
CA ALA A 72 7.94 10.07 -18.11
C ALA A 72 6.62 10.77 -18.55
N ARG A 73 5.48 10.10 -18.44
CA ARG A 73 4.17 10.62 -18.86
C ARG A 73 3.80 11.88 -18.06
N PRO A 74 3.31 12.96 -18.71
CA PRO A 74 3.22 14.29 -18.10
C PRO A 74 2.03 14.46 -17.13
N ASP A 75 1.00 13.59 -17.18
CA ASP A 75 -0.28 13.83 -16.55
C ASP A 75 -0.30 13.51 -15.04
N LEU A 76 0.77 12.92 -14.51
CA LEU A 76 1.03 12.76 -13.09
C LEU A 76 2.50 13.11 -12.84
N SER A 77 2.76 13.94 -11.83
CA SER A 77 4.12 14.36 -11.50
C SER A 77 4.99 13.18 -11.06
N PRO A 78 6.34 13.23 -11.23
CA PRO A 78 7.24 12.20 -10.70
C PRO A 78 7.07 11.98 -9.20
N ARG A 79 6.78 13.04 -8.42
CA ARG A 79 6.48 12.97 -7.01
C ARG A 79 5.21 12.15 -6.74
N ASP A 80 4.11 12.45 -7.44
CA ASP A 80 2.85 11.75 -7.25
C ASP A 80 2.93 10.28 -7.70
N ARG A 81 3.66 10.00 -8.80
CA ARG A 81 3.97 8.61 -9.21
C ARG A 81 4.71 7.86 -8.14
N SER A 82 5.63 8.52 -7.44
CA SER A 82 6.36 7.92 -6.33
C SER A 82 5.44 7.60 -5.16
N ILE A 83 4.52 8.51 -4.79
CA ILE A 83 3.53 8.26 -3.73
C ILE A 83 2.65 7.07 -4.08
N VAL A 84 2.11 7.02 -5.30
CA VAL A 84 1.29 5.89 -5.79
C VAL A 84 2.07 4.57 -5.72
N THR A 85 3.32 4.57 -6.20
CA THR A 85 4.17 3.37 -6.22
C THR A 85 4.50 2.87 -4.82
N LEU A 86 4.97 3.77 -3.92
CA LEU A 86 5.23 3.41 -2.52
C LEU A 86 3.99 2.84 -1.85
N THR A 87 2.82 3.43 -2.10
CA THR A 87 1.55 2.95 -1.57
C THR A 87 1.27 1.52 -1.98
N VAL A 88 1.41 1.20 -3.27
CA VAL A 88 1.19 -0.18 -3.76
C VAL A 88 2.15 -1.16 -3.12
N LEU A 89 3.44 -0.81 -3.07
CA LEU A 89 4.46 -1.69 -2.51
C LEU A 89 4.21 -1.99 -1.03
N ILE A 90 3.79 -0.98 -0.26
CA ILE A 90 3.44 -1.16 1.15
C ILE A 90 2.15 -1.96 1.28
N ALA A 91 1.09 -1.59 0.55
CA ALA A 91 -0.21 -2.24 0.63
C ALA A 91 -0.15 -3.73 0.25
N ARG A 92 0.74 -4.10 -0.68
CA ARG A 92 0.93 -5.48 -1.14
C ARG A 92 2.09 -6.20 -0.44
N ASN A 93 2.66 -5.61 0.60
CA ASN A 93 3.78 -6.18 1.37
C ASN A 93 4.98 -6.59 0.49
N GLN A 94 5.53 -5.62 -0.25
CA GLN A 94 6.70 -5.81 -1.12
C GLN A 94 7.95 -5.11 -0.56
N PRO A 95 8.47 -5.52 0.61
CA PRO A 95 9.55 -4.81 1.30
C PRO A 95 10.89 -4.88 0.58
N LEU A 96 11.09 -5.86 -0.30
CA LEU A 96 12.34 -6.00 -1.07
C LEU A 96 12.51 -4.89 -2.12
N GLU A 97 11.41 -4.44 -2.72
CA GLU A 97 11.41 -3.39 -3.74
C GLU A 97 11.42 -1.98 -3.13
N LEU A 98 10.96 -1.85 -1.88
CA LEU A 98 10.81 -0.55 -1.23
C LEU A 98 12.09 0.30 -1.21
N PRO A 99 13.31 -0.21 -0.92
CA PRO A 99 14.50 0.63 -0.84
C PRO A 99 14.80 1.38 -2.14
N PHE A 100 14.61 0.74 -3.29
CA PHE A 100 14.80 1.38 -4.60
C PHE A 100 13.79 2.53 -4.80
N TYR A 101 12.51 2.27 -4.56
CA TYR A 101 11.45 3.27 -4.77
C TYR A 101 11.40 4.35 -3.69
N LEU A 102 11.88 4.08 -2.46
CA LEU A 102 12.08 5.10 -1.43
C LEU A 102 13.14 6.11 -1.85
N ASN A 103 14.28 5.64 -2.35
CA ASN A 103 15.32 6.52 -2.90
C ASN A 103 14.77 7.36 -4.05
N ARG A 104 14.06 6.73 -5.00
CA ARG A 104 13.43 7.44 -6.12
C ARG A 104 12.38 8.45 -5.65
N ALA A 105 11.60 8.15 -4.64
CA ALA A 105 10.61 9.06 -4.07
C ALA A 105 11.26 10.30 -3.43
N LEU A 106 12.33 10.11 -2.66
CA LEU A 106 13.12 11.20 -2.09
C LEU A 106 13.75 12.08 -3.18
N ASP A 107 14.30 11.46 -4.23
CA ASP A 107 14.87 12.18 -5.37
C ASP A 107 13.80 12.96 -6.17
N ASN A 108 12.57 12.46 -6.21
CA ASN A 108 11.42 13.11 -6.84
C ASN A 108 10.70 14.13 -5.93
N GLY A 109 11.24 14.42 -4.74
CA GLY A 109 10.75 15.47 -3.86
C GLY A 109 9.67 15.02 -2.86
N VAL A 110 9.43 13.72 -2.67
CA VAL A 110 8.66 13.23 -1.53
C VAL A 110 9.53 13.37 -0.28
N THR A 111 9.05 14.12 0.71
CA THR A 111 9.83 14.39 1.92
C THR A 111 9.87 13.18 2.87
N PRO A 112 10.88 13.07 3.74
CA PRO A 112 10.90 12.03 4.78
C PRO A 112 9.67 12.04 5.69
N GLY A 113 9.16 13.23 5.99
CA GLY A 113 7.92 13.40 6.76
C GLY A 113 6.70 12.80 6.07
N GLU A 114 6.55 13.04 4.78
CA GLU A 114 5.46 12.46 3.99
C GLU A 114 5.57 10.94 3.89
N ILE A 115 6.78 10.39 3.72
CA ILE A 115 7.01 8.92 3.74
C ILE A 115 6.56 8.34 5.08
N SER A 116 6.92 8.98 6.19
CA SER A 116 6.49 8.57 7.54
C SER A 116 4.96 8.58 7.69
N GLU A 117 4.29 9.63 7.19
CA GLU A 117 2.83 9.72 7.22
C GLU A 117 2.14 8.71 6.27
N ILE A 118 2.72 8.40 5.12
CA ILE A 118 2.23 7.35 4.21
C ILE A 118 2.26 5.99 4.91
N ILE A 119 3.37 5.64 5.54
CA ILE A 119 3.50 4.39 6.30
C ILE A 119 2.47 4.33 7.44
N THR A 120 2.34 5.42 8.20
CA THR A 120 1.38 5.54 9.30
C THR A 120 -0.06 5.38 8.81
N HIS A 121 -0.40 6.04 7.71
CA HIS A 121 -1.73 5.95 7.09
C HIS A 121 -2.06 4.53 6.62
N LEU A 122 -1.10 3.87 6.00
CA LEU A 122 -1.27 2.52 5.48
C LEU A 122 -1.35 1.44 6.57
N ALA A 123 -0.94 1.72 7.82
CA ALA A 123 -1.24 0.83 8.94
C ALA A 123 -2.75 0.61 9.10
N PHE A 124 -3.55 1.65 8.87
CA PHE A 124 -5.01 1.58 8.96
C PHE A 124 -5.68 1.02 7.69
N TYR A 125 -5.12 1.29 6.50
CA TYR A 125 -5.74 0.88 5.22
C TYR A 125 -5.21 -0.44 4.65
N SER A 126 -4.02 -0.87 5.09
CA SER A 126 -3.38 -2.10 4.58
C SER A 126 -2.95 -3.05 5.71
N GLY A 127 -3.19 -2.66 6.96
CA GLY A 127 -2.88 -3.44 8.16
C GLY A 127 -1.49 -3.16 8.74
N TRP A 128 -1.40 -3.29 10.06
CA TRP A 128 -0.17 -3.05 10.85
C TRP A 128 1.05 -3.84 10.36
N PRO A 129 0.95 -5.14 10.03
CA PRO A 129 2.11 -5.90 9.56
C PRO A 129 2.77 -5.30 8.32
N ASN A 130 1.98 -4.80 7.35
CA ASN A 130 2.49 -4.18 6.14
C ASN A 130 3.23 -2.87 6.45
N ALA A 131 2.68 -2.05 7.33
CA ALA A 131 3.33 -0.82 7.78
C ALA A 131 4.64 -1.11 8.53
N MET A 132 4.68 -2.13 9.40
CA MET A 132 5.89 -2.52 10.11
C MET A 132 6.98 -3.07 9.18
N ALA A 133 6.61 -3.83 8.16
CA ALA A 133 7.53 -4.26 7.10
C ALA A 133 8.11 -3.05 6.34
N ALA A 134 7.27 -2.06 6.04
CA ALA A 134 7.71 -0.82 5.40
C ALA A 134 8.66 -0.01 6.29
N VAL A 135 8.41 0.10 7.61
CA VAL A 135 9.34 0.72 8.57
C VAL A 135 10.71 0.04 8.51
N SER A 136 10.72 -1.30 8.53
CA SER A 136 11.96 -2.08 8.48
C SER A 136 12.75 -1.83 7.19
N ALA A 137 12.08 -1.76 6.04
CA ALA A 137 12.69 -1.48 4.74
C ALA A 137 13.15 -0.02 4.60
N THR A 138 12.46 0.94 5.27
CA THR A 138 12.78 2.37 5.21
C THR A 138 14.01 2.72 6.07
N LYS A 139 14.22 2.02 7.18
CA LYS A 139 15.29 2.30 8.14
C LYS A 139 16.68 2.40 7.48
N PRO A 140 17.17 1.44 6.68
CA PRO A 140 18.47 1.55 6.04
C PRO A 140 18.56 2.72 5.03
N VAL A 141 17.50 3.00 4.28
CA VAL A 141 17.45 4.12 3.34
C VAL A 141 17.58 5.46 4.07
N PHE A 142 16.86 5.64 5.16
CA PHE A 142 16.95 6.85 5.96
C PHE A 142 18.34 7.02 6.59
N ALA A 143 18.96 5.93 7.07
CA ALA A 143 20.32 5.97 7.61
C ALA A 143 21.34 6.38 6.53
N GLU A 144 21.27 5.79 5.32
CA GLU A 144 22.15 6.13 4.19
C GLU A 144 21.98 7.59 3.76
N ARG A 145 20.75 8.08 3.69
CA ARG A 145 20.41 9.47 3.34
C ARG A 145 20.61 10.46 4.50
N LYS A 146 21.09 10.00 5.68
CA LYS A 146 21.29 10.82 6.89
C LYS A 146 20.02 11.54 7.35
N ILE A 147 18.85 10.93 7.10
CA ILE A 147 17.57 11.43 7.57
C ILE A 147 17.43 11.13 9.05
N THR A 148 17.10 12.15 9.83
CA THR A 148 16.98 12.06 11.28
C THR A 148 15.54 12.30 11.74
N SER A 149 15.25 12.01 13.00
CA SER A 149 13.93 12.25 13.59
C SER A 149 13.47 13.72 13.53
N LYS A 150 14.40 14.68 13.37
CA LYS A 150 14.08 16.10 13.21
C LYS A 150 13.35 16.41 11.88
N GLN A 151 13.46 15.52 10.91
CA GLN A 151 12.81 15.65 9.59
C GLN A 151 11.48 14.88 9.53
N LEU A 152 11.10 14.22 10.61
CA LEU A 152 9.86 13.44 10.71
C LEU A 152 8.82 14.21 11.52
N PRO A 153 7.52 14.00 11.24
CA PRO A 153 6.46 14.61 12.03
C PRO A 153 6.49 14.07 13.46
N SER A 154 6.13 14.91 14.41
CA SER A 154 5.94 14.49 15.80
C SER A 154 4.81 13.45 15.90
N ALA A 155 4.91 12.56 16.90
CA ALA A 155 3.84 11.63 17.23
C ALA A 155 2.54 12.36 17.57
N LYS A 156 2.65 13.47 18.32
CA LYS A 156 1.53 14.38 18.62
C LYS A 156 1.69 15.65 17.80
N VAL A 157 0.71 15.99 17.00
CA VAL A 157 0.69 17.19 16.15
C VAL A 157 -0.60 17.97 16.39
N GLN A 158 -0.59 19.26 16.05
CA GLN A 158 -1.83 20.01 15.93
C GLN A 158 -2.56 19.51 14.69
N LEU A 159 -3.77 19.02 14.87
CA LEU A 159 -4.60 18.47 13.79
C LEU A 159 -5.17 19.59 12.92
N LEU A 160 -5.42 19.27 11.67
CA LEU A 160 -6.19 20.13 10.76
C LEU A 160 -7.62 20.28 11.26
N PRO A 161 -8.31 21.38 10.91
CA PRO A 161 -9.72 21.59 11.26
C PRO A 161 -10.60 20.44 10.75
N LEU A 162 -11.49 19.96 11.62
CA LEU A 162 -12.50 18.98 11.26
C LEU A 162 -13.73 19.69 10.67
N ASP A 163 -14.19 19.23 9.53
CA ASP A 163 -15.53 19.55 9.04
C ASP A 163 -16.55 18.73 9.86
N MET A 164 -17.12 19.38 10.88
CA MET A 164 -18.03 18.73 11.83
C MET A 164 -19.29 18.20 11.16
N GLU A 165 -19.86 18.94 10.22
CA GLU A 165 -21.10 18.54 9.54
C GLU A 165 -20.87 17.28 8.70
N ALA A 166 -19.82 17.28 7.90
CA ALA A 166 -19.47 16.12 7.07
C ALA A 166 -19.08 14.91 7.93
N ASP A 167 -18.35 15.12 9.04
CA ASP A 167 -17.95 14.03 9.94
C ASP A 167 -19.14 13.44 10.69
N ASP A 168 -20.03 14.27 11.23
CA ASP A 168 -21.21 13.79 11.94
C ASP A 168 -22.15 12.99 11.01
N LYS A 169 -22.34 13.45 9.78
CA LYS A 169 -23.10 12.72 8.75
C LYS A 169 -22.48 11.35 8.45
N ARG A 170 -21.15 11.32 8.28
CA ARG A 170 -20.40 10.07 8.07
C ARG A 170 -20.53 9.14 9.27
N ALA A 171 -20.25 9.66 10.48
CA ALA A 171 -20.26 8.88 11.72
C ALA A 171 -21.64 8.28 11.98
N LYS A 172 -22.70 9.07 11.81
CA LYS A 172 -24.10 8.61 11.95
C LYS A 172 -24.39 7.47 10.96
N SER A 173 -24.02 7.63 9.69
CA SER A 173 -24.24 6.58 8.68
C SER A 173 -23.49 5.28 9.01
N VAL A 174 -22.26 5.36 9.51
CA VAL A 174 -21.48 4.21 9.92
C VAL A 174 -22.08 3.52 11.15
N GLU A 175 -22.52 4.32 12.15
CA GLU A 175 -23.17 3.80 13.36
C GLU A 175 -24.49 3.08 13.04
N GLU A 176 -25.35 3.70 12.23
CA GLU A 176 -26.64 3.12 11.84
C GLU A 176 -26.48 1.78 11.10
N ASN A 177 -25.49 1.66 10.22
CA ASN A 177 -25.28 0.46 9.41
C ASN A 177 -24.49 -0.63 10.14
N PHE A 178 -23.53 -0.27 10.99
CA PHE A 178 -22.54 -1.21 11.51
C PHE A 178 -22.36 -1.19 13.04
N GLY A 179 -22.97 -0.26 13.76
CA GLY A 179 -22.79 -0.14 15.21
C GLY A 179 -23.09 -1.40 15.98
N LYS A 180 -24.16 -2.13 15.60
CA LYS A 180 -24.54 -3.42 16.23
C LYS A 180 -23.65 -4.60 15.75
N VAL A 181 -22.99 -4.47 14.61
CA VAL A 181 -22.16 -5.54 14.03
C VAL A 181 -20.75 -5.53 14.63
N ALA A 182 -20.14 -4.36 14.70
CA ALA A 182 -18.75 -4.20 15.13
C ALA A 182 -18.54 -2.85 15.85
N PRO A 183 -19.04 -2.67 17.08
CA PRO A 183 -19.02 -1.37 17.78
C PRO A 183 -17.59 -0.83 17.97
N GLY A 184 -16.61 -1.69 18.24
CA GLY A 184 -15.20 -1.27 18.36
C GLY A 184 -14.63 -0.73 17.04
N VAL A 185 -14.97 -1.33 15.89
CA VAL A 185 -14.56 -0.81 14.58
C VAL A 185 -15.18 0.56 14.33
N VAL A 186 -16.48 0.72 14.63
CA VAL A 186 -17.18 1.99 14.47
C VAL A 186 -16.57 3.08 15.36
N GLN A 187 -16.30 2.77 16.63
CA GLN A 187 -15.62 3.68 17.55
C GLN A 187 -14.26 4.13 16.99
N TYR A 188 -13.36 3.21 16.65
CA TYR A 188 -12.03 3.57 16.13
C TYR A 188 -12.05 4.21 14.75
N THR A 189 -13.08 3.94 13.94
CA THR A 189 -13.30 4.67 12.69
C THR A 189 -13.54 6.15 12.96
N THR A 190 -14.28 6.48 14.01
CA THR A 190 -14.52 7.87 14.38
C THR A 190 -13.32 8.47 15.10
N ASP A 191 -12.87 7.86 16.20
CA ASP A 191 -11.91 8.49 17.12
C ASP A 191 -10.49 8.50 16.60
N ALA A 192 -10.02 7.37 16.03
CA ALA A 192 -8.64 7.24 15.57
C ALA A 192 -8.47 7.50 14.07
N LEU A 193 -9.41 7.01 13.24
CA LEU A 193 -9.24 7.13 11.79
C LEU A 193 -9.58 8.54 11.31
N PHE A 194 -10.85 9.02 11.50
CA PHE A 194 -11.29 10.27 10.90
C PHE A 194 -11.02 11.51 11.74
N ARG A 195 -11.03 11.40 13.08
CA ARG A 195 -10.80 12.53 14.00
C ARG A 195 -9.35 12.71 14.44
N ASP A 196 -8.44 11.80 14.02
CA ASP A 196 -7.00 11.92 14.25
C ASP A 196 -6.21 11.70 12.94
N LEU A 197 -6.06 10.47 12.46
CA LEU A 197 -5.19 10.12 11.33
C LEU A 197 -5.43 10.98 10.08
N TRP A 198 -6.70 11.17 9.70
CA TRP A 198 -7.06 11.96 8.53
C TRP A 198 -6.79 13.46 8.68
N LEU A 199 -6.64 13.93 9.90
CA LEU A 199 -6.40 15.34 10.22
C LEU A 199 -4.92 15.67 10.47
N ARG A 200 -4.03 14.69 10.42
CA ARG A 200 -2.61 14.92 10.58
C ARG A 200 -2.03 15.73 9.42
N PRO A 201 -1.36 16.88 9.68
CA PRO A 201 -0.95 17.82 8.63
C PRO A 201 0.29 17.38 7.84
N GLY A 202 1.04 16.38 8.32
CA GLY A 202 2.30 15.94 7.71
C GLY A 202 2.16 15.26 6.34
N LEU A 203 0.93 14.99 5.89
CA LEU A 203 0.59 14.60 4.53
C LEU A 203 -0.65 15.40 4.10
N ALA A 204 -0.55 16.14 3.01
CA ALA A 204 -1.64 16.97 2.50
C ALA A 204 -2.92 16.14 2.27
N PRO A 205 -4.14 16.70 2.51
CA PRO A 205 -5.41 15.97 2.34
C PRO A 205 -5.57 15.31 0.97
N ARG A 206 -5.13 15.99 -0.10
CA ARG A 206 -5.08 15.45 -1.47
C ARG A 206 -4.21 14.19 -1.55
N ASP A 207 -3.00 14.27 -1.03
CA ASP A 207 -2.02 13.18 -1.11
C ASP A 207 -2.44 12.01 -0.22
N ARG A 208 -2.99 12.28 0.96
CA ARG A 208 -3.56 11.26 1.84
C ARG A 208 -4.71 10.51 1.18
N SER A 209 -5.57 11.22 0.45
CA SER A 209 -6.65 10.62 -0.33
C SER A 209 -6.10 9.80 -1.52
N MET A 210 -5.06 10.29 -2.20
CA MET A 210 -4.37 9.58 -3.28
C MET A 210 -3.74 8.27 -2.78
N VAL A 211 -3.13 8.27 -1.60
CA VAL A 211 -2.62 7.06 -0.92
C VAL A 211 -3.76 6.08 -0.67
N THR A 212 -4.89 6.56 -0.11
CA THR A 212 -6.03 5.69 0.18
C THR A 212 -6.59 5.03 -1.08
N VAL A 213 -6.86 5.81 -2.13
CA VAL A 213 -7.39 5.28 -3.41
C VAL A 213 -6.42 4.27 -4.02
N SER A 214 -5.11 4.58 -4.01
CA SER A 214 -4.08 3.65 -4.53
C SER A 214 -4.04 2.34 -3.75
N ALA A 215 -4.14 2.38 -2.43
CA ALA A 215 -4.18 1.19 -1.58
C ALA A 215 -5.44 0.34 -1.84
N LEU A 216 -6.60 0.98 -1.99
CA LEU A 216 -7.86 0.29 -2.29
C LEU A 216 -7.81 -0.42 -3.66
N VAL A 217 -7.30 0.26 -4.69
CA VAL A 217 -7.10 -0.37 -6.01
C VAL A 217 -6.10 -1.52 -5.91
N ALA A 218 -4.96 -1.31 -5.24
CA ALA A 218 -3.92 -2.34 -5.09
C ALA A 218 -4.40 -3.58 -4.36
N SER A 219 -5.36 -3.44 -3.44
CA SER A 219 -5.93 -4.53 -2.63
C SER A 219 -7.27 -5.06 -3.18
N GLY A 220 -7.74 -4.56 -4.33
CA GLY A 220 -9.00 -4.99 -4.94
C GLY A 220 -10.26 -4.56 -4.17
N GLN A 221 -10.17 -3.56 -3.29
CA GLN A 221 -11.26 -3.09 -2.43
C GLN A 221 -12.13 -2.04 -3.15
N VAL A 222 -12.76 -2.46 -4.24
CA VAL A 222 -13.46 -1.58 -5.19
C VAL A 222 -14.66 -0.86 -4.55
N ALA A 223 -15.38 -1.53 -3.62
CA ALA A 223 -16.56 -0.97 -2.98
C ALA A 223 -16.31 0.34 -2.21
N GLN A 224 -15.10 0.53 -1.68
CA GLN A 224 -14.72 1.72 -0.91
C GLN A 224 -14.20 2.87 -1.79
N ILE A 225 -13.89 2.63 -3.06
CA ILE A 225 -13.28 3.62 -3.96
C ILE A 225 -14.19 4.84 -4.14
N THR A 226 -15.51 4.65 -4.27
CA THR A 226 -16.46 5.76 -4.54
C THR A 226 -16.31 6.89 -3.52
N TYR A 227 -16.31 6.58 -2.23
CA TYR A 227 -16.16 7.57 -1.18
C TYR A 227 -14.79 8.27 -1.23
N HIS A 228 -13.72 7.48 -1.31
CA HIS A 228 -12.36 8.00 -1.22
C HIS A 228 -11.90 8.74 -2.48
N LEU A 229 -12.35 8.34 -3.68
CA LEU A 229 -12.03 9.05 -4.91
C LEU A 229 -12.77 10.41 -4.97
N ASN A 230 -14.03 10.48 -4.57
CA ASN A 230 -14.71 11.77 -4.44
C ASN A 230 -13.97 12.69 -3.47
N ARG A 231 -13.59 12.20 -2.28
CA ARG A 231 -12.79 12.95 -1.32
C ARG A 231 -11.44 13.41 -1.88
N ALA A 232 -10.77 12.57 -2.67
CA ALA A 232 -9.52 12.93 -3.35
C ALA A 232 -9.72 14.10 -4.31
N MET A 233 -10.78 14.04 -5.12
CA MET A 233 -11.10 15.09 -6.09
C MET A 233 -11.57 16.38 -5.41
N ASP A 234 -12.33 16.28 -4.32
CA ASP A 234 -12.71 17.44 -3.50
C ASP A 234 -11.49 18.11 -2.83
N SER A 235 -10.45 17.32 -2.55
CA SER A 235 -9.16 17.80 -2.05
C SER A 235 -8.18 18.26 -3.14
N GLY A 236 -8.61 18.34 -4.40
CA GLY A 236 -7.84 18.91 -5.50
C GLY A 236 -7.16 17.90 -6.44
N LEU A 237 -7.43 16.59 -6.31
CA LEU A 237 -7.00 15.62 -7.33
C LEU A 237 -7.86 15.82 -8.60
N THR A 238 -7.22 16.14 -9.71
CA THR A 238 -7.93 16.31 -10.99
C THR A 238 -8.32 14.95 -11.60
N GLU A 239 -9.33 14.95 -12.46
CA GLU A 239 -9.73 13.77 -13.23
C GLU A 239 -8.56 13.20 -14.04
N LYS A 240 -7.79 14.09 -14.68
CA LYS A 240 -6.61 13.73 -15.46
C LYS A 240 -5.55 13.02 -14.61
N GLN A 241 -5.27 13.54 -13.41
CA GLN A 241 -4.34 12.92 -12.46
C GLN A 241 -4.88 11.58 -11.95
N ALA A 242 -6.18 11.50 -11.62
CA ALA A 242 -6.80 10.26 -11.17
C ALA A 242 -6.79 9.17 -12.27
N SER A 243 -7.01 9.55 -13.52
CA SER A 243 -6.87 8.66 -14.68
C SER A 243 -5.42 8.16 -14.83
N GLU A 244 -4.45 9.06 -14.70
CA GLU A 244 -3.04 8.71 -14.84
C GLU A 244 -2.51 7.87 -13.64
N MET A 245 -3.13 8.01 -12.45
CA MET A 245 -2.88 7.09 -11.34
C MET A 245 -3.25 5.65 -11.71
N LEU A 246 -4.36 5.41 -12.43
CA LEU A 246 -4.73 4.07 -12.90
C LEU A 246 -3.67 3.51 -13.85
N THR A 247 -3.10 4.36 -14.73
CA THR A 247 -1.99 3.96 -15.60
C THR A 247 -0.79 3.48 -14.78
N GLN A 248 -0.37 4.26 -13.79
CA GLN A 248 0.73 3.87 -12.88
C GLN A 248 0.40 2.59 -12.11
N LEU A 249 -0.82 2.49 -11.57
CA LEU A 249 -1.29 1.35 -10.80
C LEU A 249 -1.32 0.05 -11.62
N ALA A 250 -1.58 0.10 -12.93
CA ALA A 250 -1.59 -1.10 -13.77
C ALA A 250 -0.25 -1.84 -13.74
N PHE A 251 0.87 -1.12 -13.68
CA PHE A 251 2.21 -1.70 -13.65
C PHE A 251 2.63 -2.23 -12.28
N TYR A 252 2.08 -1.68 -11.18
CA TYR A 252 2.49 -2.06 -9.82
C TYR A 252 1.45 -2.92 -9.09
N ALA A 253 0.16 -2.69 -9.34
CA ALA A 253 -0.93 -3.46 -8.74
C ALA A 253 -1.46 -4.57 -9.66
N GLY A 254 -1.12 -4.52 -10.95
CA GLY A 254 -1.56 -5.44 -11.99
C GLY A 254 -2.87 -5.03 -12.65
N TRP A 255 -3.00 -5.36 -13.92
CA TRP A 255 -4.15 -5.04 -14.79
C TRP A 255 -5.51 -5.44 -14.20
N PRO A 256 -5.70 -6.66 -13.64
CA PRO A 256 -7.01 -7.07 -13.13
C PRO A 256 -7.57 -6.15 -12.05
N ASN A 257 -6.71 -5.68 -11.12
CA ASN A 257 -7.13 -4.74 -10.06
C ASN A 257 -7.58 -3.40 -10.65
N VAL A 258 -6.84 -2.89 -11.64
CA VAL A 258 -7.18 -1.63 -12.31
C VAL A 258 -8.47 -1.76 -13.13
N PHE A 259 -8.63 -2.83 -13.91
CA PHE A 259 -9.85 -3.06 -14.66
C PHE A 259 -11.08 -3.21 -13.75
N SER A 260 -10.95 -3.80 -12.58
CA SER A 260 -12.02 -3.85 -11.58
C SER A 260 -12.38 -2.46 -11.02
N ALA A 261 -11.40 -1.56 -10.90
CA ALA A 261 -11.61 -0.20 -10.39
C ALA A 261 -12.15 0.78 -11.45
N MET A 262 -11.78 0.61 -12.73
CA MET A 262 -12.11 1.54 -13.82
C MET A 262 -13.61 1.88 -13.94
N PRO A 263 -14.58 0.95 -13.80
CA PRO A 263 -15.99 1.30 -13.83
C PRO A 263 -16.39 2.33 -12.79
N VAL A 264 -15.84 2.23 -11.55
CA VAL A 264 -16.10 3.19 -10.46
C VAL A 264 -15.55 4.56 -10.79
N PHE A 265 -14.32 4.64 -11.32
CA PHE A 265 -13.72 5.91 -11.76
C PHE A 265 -14.57 6.56 -12.86
N LYS A 266 -14.96 5.79 -13.88
CA LYS A 266 -15.83 6.25 -14.98
C LYS A 266 -17.14 6.85 -14.46
N ASP A 267 -17.80 6.16 -13.52
CA ASP A 267 -19.07 6.62 -12.97
C ASP A 267 -18.94 7.92 -12.16
N ILE A 268 -17.83 8.06 -11.42
CA ILE A 268 -17.54 9.28 -10.65
C ILE A 268 -17.25 10.44 -11.59
N PHE A 269 -16.40 10.25 -12.59
CA PHE A 269 -16.06 11.29 -13.57
C PHE A 269 -17.32 11.80 -14.30
N ALA A 270 -18.17 10.88 -14.80
CA ALA A 270 -19.41 11.24 -15.47
C ALA A 270 -20.35 12.06 -14.57
N LYS A 271 -20.52 11.68 -13.30
CA LYS A 271 -21.40 12.40 -12.36
C LYS A 271 -20.85 13.80 -12.03
N ARG A 272 -19.54 13.96 -11.92
CA ARG A 272 -18.91 15.25 -11.60
C ARG A 272 -18.95 16.21 -12.80
N THR A 273 -18.81 15.71 -14.03
CA THR A 273 -18.93 16.51 -15.24
C THR A 273 -20.36 17.08 -15.39
N VAL A 274 -21.39 16.26 -15.17
CA VAL A 274 -22.80 16.73 -15.22
C VAL A 274 -23.07 17.76 -14.13
N GLY A 275 -22.55 17.58 -12.92
CA GLY A 275 -22.71 18.56 -11.82
C GLY A 275 -22.00 19.89 -12.07
N ALA A 276 -20.96 19.93 -12.90
CA ALA A 276 -20.24 21.15 -13.25
C ALA A 276 -20.92 21.96 -14.37
N THR A 277 -21.67 21.29 -15.25
CA THR A 277 -22.40 21.94 -16.38
C THR A 277 -23.81 22.41 -16.00
N GLY A 278 -24.32 22.01 -14.84
CA GLY A 278 -25.65 22.37 -14.33
C GLY A 278 -25.69 23.57 -13.37
N LYS A 279 -24.55 24.25 -13.16
CA LYS A 279 -24.43 25.51 -12.40
C LYS A 279 -24.09 26.64 -13.37
#